data_d348637260f998cdb1d6b50319eb551d
#
_entry.id   d348637260f998cdb1d6b50319eb551d
#
_cell.length_a   1.000
_cell.length_b   1.000
_cell.length_c   1.000
_cell.angle_alpha   90.00
_cell.angle_beta   90.00
_cell.angle_gamma   90.00
#
_symmetry.space_group_name_H-M   'P 1'
#
loop_
_entity.id
_entity.type
_entity.pdbx_description
1 polymer ?
#
loop_
_entity_poly.entity_id
_entity_poly.type
_entity_poly.pdbx_seq_one_letter_code
_entity_poly.pdbx_strand_id
1 'polypeptide(L)'
;MCLMTLNAPKISSPLDAVERDSLARALASSHDVTVFVDGTAHRLGAEAKESVVDLLQRLAQGDAVSVASIAELLTTSQAAELAGISHTFLRNLTDRGHIAVQYRGSHRRIRRQDVMTWLATQKDAQGS
;
A
#
# COMPACT_ATOMS: atom_id res chain seq x y z
N MET A 1 13.10 11.81 14.07
CA MET A 1 14.33 11.10 13.83
C MET A 1 14.20 10.10 12.68
N CYS A 2 13.52 9.01 12.81
CA CYS A 2 13.44 8.01 11.75
C CYS A 2 12.17 8.07 10.91
N LEU A 3 11.34 9.10 11.12
CA LEU A 3 10.07 9.22 10.41
C LEU A 3 10.26 9.34 8.90
N MET A 4 11.32 10.00 8.46
CA MET A 4 11.61 10.15 7.04
C MET A 4 12.03 8.83 6.40
N THR A 5 12.73 7.96 7.16
CA THR A 5 13.16 6.66 6.64
C THR A 5 12.00 5.66 6.55
N LEU A 6 10.94 5.84 7.36
CA LEU A 6 9.76 4.96 7.30
C LEU A 6 8.97 5.12 6.00
N ASN A 7 9.09 6.28 5.36
CA ASN A 7 8.39 6.54 4.10
C ASN A 7 9.24 6.24 2.87
N ALA A 8 10.54 6.00 3.05
CA ALA A 8 11.43 5.68 1.95
C ALA A 8 11.24 4.22 1.54
N PRO A 9 11.25 3.92 0.24
CA PRO A 9 11.18 2.53 -0.20
C PRO A 9 12.39 1.75 0.29
N LYS A 10 12.12 0.53 0.78
CA LYS A 10 13.19 -0.40 1.11
C LYS A 10 13.39 -1.35 -0.06
N ILE A 11 14.58 -1.33 -0.63
CA ILE A 11 14.90 -2.21 -1.74
C ILE A 11 15.73 -3.37 -1.20
N SER A 12 15.26 -4.58 -1.46
CA SER A 12 15.96 -5.80 -1.10
C SER A 12 16.53 -6.43 -2.35
N SER A 13 17.80 -6.78 -2.29
CA SER A 13 18.47 -7.48 -3.40
C SER A 13 17.92 -8.88 -3.56
N PRO A 14 18.05 -9.49 -4.75
CA PRO A 14 17.65 -10.89 -4.92
C PRO A 14 18.37 -11.81 -3.93
N LEU A 15 17.67 -12.83 -3.47
CA LEU A 15 18.26 -13.84 -2.59
C LEU A 15 19.28 -14.68 -3.34
N ASP A 16 20.26 -15.24 -2.62
CA ASP A 16 21.18 -16.19 -3.24
C ASP A 16 20.42 -17.49 -3.60
N ALA A 17 21.06 -18.34 -4.41
CA ALA A 17 20.41 -19.51 -4.95
C ALA A 17 19.96 -20.49 -3.85
N VAL A 18 20.76 -20.66 -2.80
CA VAL A 18 20.46 -21.61 -1.73
C VAL A 18 19.24 -21.14 -0.94
N GLU A 19 19.22 -19.89 -0.54
CA GLU A 19 18.11 -19.34 0.23
C GLU A 19 16.83 -19.27 -0.61
N ARG A 20 16.96 -18.86 -1.88
CA ARG A 20 15.83 -18.82 -2.81
C ARG A 20 15.19 -20.19 -2.99
N ASP A 21 15.99 -21.22 -3.22
CA ASP A 21 15.49 -22.56 -3.43
C ASP A 21 14.84 -23.12 -2.17
N SER A 22 15.41 -22.85 -1.00
CA SER A 22 14.85 -23.25 0.28
C SER A 22 13.48 -22.62 0.49
N LEU A 23 13.37 -21.34 0.22
CA LEU A 23 12.12 -20.60 0.39
C LEU A 23 11.07 -21.08 -0.61
N ALA A 24 11.45 -21.30 -1.86
CA ALA A 24 10.54 -21.79 -2.89
C ALA A 24 9.95 -23.16 -2.51
N ARG A 25 10.77 -24.04 -1.96
CA ARG A 25 10.29 -25.35 -1.50
C ARG A 25 9.32 -25.23 -0.33
N ALA A 26 9.60 -24.33 0.61
CA ALA A 26 8.70 -24.10 1.74
C ALA A 26 7.34 -23.58 1.27
N LEU A 27 7.33 -22.64 0.33
CA LEU A 27 6.09 -22.05 -0.19
C LEU A 27 5.31 -23.02 -1.05
N ALA A 28 5.97 -23.96 -1.72
CA ALA A 28 5.30 -24.98 -2.52
C ALA A 28 4.51 -25.95 -1.64
N SER A 29 4.97 -26.16 -0.40
CA SER A 29 4.33 -27.08 0.56
C SER A 29 3.15 -26.44 1.26
N SER A 30 3.22 -25.15 1.55
CA SER A 30 2.17 -24.48 2.34
C SER A 30 2.25 -22.97 2.15
N HIS A 31 1.09 -22.32 2.16
CA HIS A 31 0.99 -20.87 2.17
C HIS A 31 0.65 -20.34 3.56
N ASP A 32 0.73 -21.19 4.58
CA ASP A 32 0.48 -20.77 5.95
C ASP A 32 1.78 -20.32 6.58
N VAL A 33 1.82 -19.06 7.01
CA VAL A 33 3.03 -18.42 7.50
C VAL A 33 2.82 -17.98 8.94
N THR A 34 3.77 -18.35 9.81
CA THR A 34 3.81 -17.89 11.19
C THR A 34 5.05 -17.05 11.38
N VAL A 35 4.89 -15.91 12.04
CA VAL A 35 5.98 -14.99 12.31
C VAL A 35 6.36 -15.09 13.79
N PHE A 36 7.65 -15.20 14.05
CA PHE A 36 8.17 -15.20 15.42
C PHE A 36 8.85 -13.87 15.69
N VAL A 37 8.41 -13.21 16.75
CA VAL A 37 9.05 -11.98 17.21
C VAL A 37 9.56 -12.23 18.62
N ASP A 38 10.85 -12.10 18.78
CA ASP A 38 11.53 -12.36 20.07
C ASP A 38 11.11 -13.69 20.67
N GLY A 39 11.06 -14.73 19.84
CA GLY A 39 10.74 -16.09 20.27
C GLY A 39 9.27 -16.39 20.47
N THR A 40 8.40 -15.39 20.29
CA THR A 40 6.96 -15.57 20.44
C THR A 40 6.29 -15.63 19.07
N ALA A 41 5.46 -16.66 18.87
CA ALA A 41 4.74 -16.84 17.63
C ALA A 41 3.57 -15.87 17.54
N HIS A 42 3.44 -15.21 16.40
CA HIS A 42 2.33 -14.32 16.12
C HIS A 42 1.60 -14.79 14.88
N ARG A 43 0.31 -15.00 15.01
CA ARG A 43 -0.54 -15.35 13.87
C ARG A 43 -0.96 -14.08 13.16
N LEU A 44 -0.73 -14.05 11.87
CA LEU A 44 -1.10 -12.90 11.05
C LEU A 44 -2.56 -13.01 10.63
N GLY A 45 -3.25 -11.86 10.56
CA GLY A 45 -4.56 -11.81 9.93
C GLY A 45 -4.45 -12.04 8.44
N ALA A 46 -5.60 -12.21 7.77
CA ALA A 46 -5.62 -12.58 6.36
C ALA A 46 -4.86 -11.60 5.47
N GLU A 47 -5.06 -10.30 5.66
CA GLU A 47 -4.40 -9.29 4.82
C GLU A 47 -2.89 -9.26 5.03
N ALA A 48 -2.46 -9.29 6.30
CA ALA A 48 -1.02 -9.30 6.60
C ALA A 48 -0.36 -10.57 6.07
N LYS A 49 -1.04 -11.70 6.20
CA LYS A 49 -0.55 -12.97 5.71
C LYS A 49 -0.38 -12.95 4.19
N GLU A 50 -1.37 -12.45 3.47
CA GLU A 50 -1.29 -12.33 2.02
C GLU A 50 -0.12 -11.46 1.58
N SER A 51 0.09 -10.34 2.27
CA SER A 51 1.19 -9.43 1.97
C SER A 51 2.55 -10.10 2.19
N VAL A 52 2.68 -10.83 3.29
CA VAL A 52 3.93 -11.54 3.59
C VAL A 52 4.19 -12.65 2.58
N VAL A 53 3.16 -13.44 2.26
CA VAL A 53 3.28 -14.54 1.30
C VAL A 53 3.65 -13.98 -0.08
N ASP A 54 3.02 -12.88 -0.51
CA ASP A 54 3.34 -12.27 -1.79
C ASP A 54 4.79 -11.82 -1.84
N LEU A 55 5.28 -11.18 -0.78
CA LEU A 55 6.68 -10.77 -0.69
C LEU A 55 7.61 -11.97 -0.78
N LEU A 56 7.33 -13.02 -0.03
CA LEU A 56 8.16 -14.22 -0.02
C LEU A 56 8.18 -14.91 -1.38
N GLN A 57 7.04 -14.95 -2.07
CA GLN A 57 6.96 -15.54 -3.40
C GLN A 57 7.82 -14.78 -4.42
N ARG A 58 7.81 -13.45 -4.35
CA ARG A 58 8.64 -12.63 -5.23
C ARG A 58 10.13 -12.89 -4.98
N LEU A 59 10.52 -12.98 -3.71
CA LEU A 59 11.90 -13.29 -3.36
C LEU A 59 12.28 -14.70 -3.78
N ALA A 60 11.36 -15.65 -3.65
CA ALA A 60 11.60 -17.04 -4.08
C ALA A 60 11.75 -17.17 -5.58
N GLN A 61 11.17 -16.26 -6.36
CA GLN A 61 11.32 -16.24 -7.82
C GLN A 61 12.63 -15.61 -8.26
N GLY A 62 13.41 -15.06 -7.35
CA GLY A 62 14.68 -14.44 -7.66
C GLY A 62 14.60 -12.95 -7.93
N ASP A 63 13.47 -12.34 -7.63
CA ASP A 63 13.27 -10.91 -7.87
C ASP A 63 13.91 -10.05 -6.78
N ALA A 64 14.42 -8.89 -7.17
CA ALA A 64 14.64 -7.81 -6.22
C ALA A 64 13.26 -7.20 -5.91
N VAL A 65 13.04 -6.78 -4.67
CA VAL A 65 11.73 -6.31 -4.23
C VAL A 65 11.84 -4.93 -3.62
N SER A 66 10.89 -4.06 -3.93
CA SER A 66 10.76 -2.75 -3.31
C SER A 66 9.52 -2.73 -2.43
N VAL A 67 9.68 -2.33 -1.18
CA VAL A 67 8.57 -2.17 -0.23
C VAL A 67 8.51 -0.71 0.19
N ALA A 68 7.33 -0.13 0.10
CA ALA A 68 7.12 1.27 0.44
C ALA A 68 5.81 1.45 1.18
N SER A 69 5.76 2.50 1.99
CA SER A 69 4.52 2.90 2.66
C SER A 69 3.76 3.87 1.77
N ILE A 70 2.45 3.70 1.73
CA ILE A 70 1.58 4.59 0.98
C ILE A 70 1.00 5.61 1.95
N ALA A 71 1.10 6.90 1.60
CA ALA A 71 0.60 7.96 2.46
C ALA A 71 -0.92 7.85 2.61
N GLU A 72 -1.40 7.94 3.85
CA GLU A 72 -2.83 7.95 4.16
C GLU A 72 -3.47 9.30 3.84
N LEU A 73 -2.76 10.39 4.13
CA LEU A 73 -3.24 11.75 3.86
C LEU A 73 -2.50 12.31 2.66
N LEU A 74 -3.25 12.72 1.67
CA LEU A 74 -2.71 13.22 0.42
C LEU A 74 -2.88 14.73 0.34
N THR A 75 -1.94 15.41 -0.32
CA THR A 75 -2.15 16.79 -0.73
C THR A 75 -3.21 16.82 -1.84
N THR A 76 -3.73 18.01 -2.14
CA THR A 76 -4.68 18.16 -3.22
C THR A 76 -4.12 17.69 -4.56
N SER A 77 -2.84 17.99 -4.82
CA SER A 77 -2.17 17.56 -6.07
C SER A 77 -2.04 16.04 -6.13
N GLN A 78 -1.64 15.41 -5.02
CA GLN A 78 -1.50 13.95 -4.96
C GLN A 78 -2.84 13.25 -5.14
N ALA A 79 -3.89 13.80 -4.53
CA ALA A 79 -5.23 13.24 -4.66
C ALA A 79 -5.76 13.36 -6.09
N ALA A 80 -5.51 14.49 -6.75
CA ALA A 80 -5.90 14.69 -8.14
C ALA A 80 -5.19 13.71 -9.07
N GLU A 81 -3.91 13.49 -8.83
CA GLU A 81 -3.11 12.53 -9.59
C GLU A 81 -3.63 11.11 -9.41
N LEU A 82 -3.93 10.72 -8.18
CA LEU A 82 -4.49 9.40 -7.88
C LEU A 82 -5.83 9.20 -8.59
N ALA A 83 -6.68 10.23 -8.59
CA ALA A 83 -8.01 10.17 -9.20
C ALA A 83 -7.98 10.31 -10.72
N GLY A 84 -6.86 10.75 -11.29
CA GLY A 84 -6.76 10.98 -12.72
C GLY A 84 -7.54 12.20 -13.21
N ILE A 85 -7.69 13.22 -12.36
CA ILE A 85 -8.43 14.44 -12.66
C ILE A 85 -7.55 15.65 -12.41
N SER A 86 -8.02 16.82 -12.89
CA SER A 86 -7.27 18.05 -12.67
C SER A 86 -7.34 18.50 -11.21
N HIS A 87 -6.35 19.28 -10.81
CA HIS A 87 -6.30 19.87 -9.48
C HIS A 87 -7.54 20.73 -9.20
N THR A 88 -7.93 21.55 -10.18
CA THR A 88 -9.09 22.42 -10.06
C THR A 88 -10.38 21.62 -9.88
N PHE A 89 -10.54 20.55 -10.65
CA PHE A 89 -11.72 19.71 -10.56
C PHE A 89 -11.80 19.05 -9.18
N LEU A 90 -10.67 18.57 -8.66
CA LEU A 90 -10.63 17.97 -7.33
C LEU A 90 -10.99 18.99 -6.26
N ARG A 91 -10.46 20.21 -6.34
CA ARG A 91 -10.81 21.27 -5.39
C ARG A 91 -12.31 21.53 -5.37
N ASN A 92 -12.92 21.57 -6.55
CA ASN A 92 -14.37 21.77 -6.64
C ASN A 92 -15.13 20.62 -5.98
N LEU A 93 -14.67 19.39 -6.14
CA LEU A 93 -15.29 18.24 -5.50
C LEU A 93 -15.21 18.33 -3.97
N THR A 94 -14.08 18.77 -3.44
CA THR A 94 -13.93 18.94 -1.99
C THR A 94 -14.75 20.12 -1.50
N ASP A 95 -14.84 21.20 -2.26
CA ASP A 95 -15.64 22.39 -1.88
C ASP A 95 -17.14 22.06 -1.87
N ARG A 96 -17.59 21.16 -2.73
CA ARG A 96 -18.98 20.73 -2.80
C ARG A 96 -19.32 19.61 -1.82
N GLY A 97 -18.33 19.11 -1.10
CA GLY A 97 -18.54 18.05 -0.13
C GLY A 97 -18.63 16.65 -0.70
N HIS A 98 -18.30 16.47 -1.98
CA HIS A 98 -18.30 15.14 -2.59
C HIS A 98 -17.14 14.28 -2.11
N ILE A 99 -16.05 14.91 -1.71
CA ILE A 99 -14.90 14.25 -1.11
C ILE A 99 -14.57 14.97 0.19
N ALA A 100 -14.46 14.23 1.28
CA ALA A 100 -14.18 14.80 2.59
C ALA A 100 -12.77 15.38 2.64
N VAL A 101 -12.60 16.47 3.39
CA VAL A 101 -11.33 17.17 3.53
C VAL A 101 -11.00 17.33 5.00
N GLN A 102 -9.72 17.14 5.30
CA GLN A 102 -9.16 17.48 6.61
C GLN A 102 -8.16 18.60 6.44
N TYR A 103 -7.91 19.34 7.52
CA TYR A 103 -6.94 20.43 7.47
C TYR A 103 -5.81 20.18 8.44
N ARG A 104 -4.60 20.38 7.98
CA ARG A 104 -3.41 20.44 8.81
C ARG A 104 -2.94 21.88 8.82
N GLY A 105 -3.34 22.62 9.85
CA GLY A 105 -3.18 24.07 9.84
C GLY A 105 -4.04 24.66 8.73
N SER A 106 -3.43 25.39 7.81
CA SER A 106 -4.13 25.95 6.65
C SER A 106 -4.06 25.04 5.42
N HIS A 107 -3.42 23.88 5.54
CA HIS A 107 -3.21 22.99 4.40
C HIS A 107 -4.30 21.95 4.30
N ARG A 108 -4.93 21.87 3.13
CA ARG A 108 -5.97 20.88 2.82
C ARG A 108 -5.34 19.51 2.63
N ARG A 109 -5.95 18.51 3.27
CA ARG A 109 -5.50 17.11 3.15
C ARG A 109 -6.69 16.23 2.89
N ILE A 110 -6.49 15.21 2.05
CA ILE A 110 -7.56 14.30 1.63
C ILE A 110 -7.12 12.88 1.92
N ARG A 111 -8.00 12.11 2.56
CA ARG A 111 -7.68 10.71 2.86
C ARG A 111 -7.71 9.89 1.58
N ARG A 112 -6.69 9.07 1.42
CA ARG A 112 -6.59 8.18 0.25
C ARG A 112 -7.85 7.34 0.08
N GLN A 113 -8.38 6.83 1.20
CA GLN A 113 -9.60 6.03 1.19
C GLN A 113 -10.78 6.80 0.59
N ASP A 114 -10.92 8.07 0.92
CA ASP A 114 -12.03 8.89 0.43
C ASP A 114 -11.94 9.09 -1.09
N VAL A 115 -10.73 9.25 -1.62
CA VAL A 115 -10.52 9.36 -3.06
C VAL A 115 -10.90 8.05 -3.76
N MET A 116 -10.48 6.93 -3.20
CA MET A 116 -10.77 5.62 -3.79
C MET A 116 -12.26 5.31 -3.77
N THR A 117 -12.95 5.68 -2.69
CA THR A 117 -14.39 5.51 -2.58
C THR A 117 -15.12 6.34 -3.64
N TRP A 118 -14.69 7.59 -3.82
CA TRP A 118 -15.28 8.45 -4.86
C TRP A 118 -15.08 7.86 -6.26
N LEU A 119 -13.87 7.35 -6.54
CA LEU A 119 -13.58 6.72 -7.84
C LEU A 119 -14.47 5.52 -8.09
N ALA A 120 -14.67 4.68 -7.08
CA ALA A 120 -15.54 3.51 -7.20
C ALA A 120 -16.97 3.93 -7.52
N THR A 121 -17.45 5.00 -6.88
CA THR A 121 -18.78 5.55 -7.13
C THR A 121 -18.92 6.04 -8.57
N GLN A 122 -17.89 6.69 -9.10
CA GLN A 122 -17.91 7.18 -10.48
C GLN A 122 -17.93 6.03 -11.49
N LYS A 123 -17.18 4.97 -11.23
CA LYS A 123 -17.19 3.77 -12.10
C LYS A 123 -18.56 3.13 -12.13
N ASP A 124 -19.21 3.01 -10.98
CA ASP A 124 -20.54 2.42 -10.90
C ASP A 124 -21.56 3.26 -11.67
N ALA A 125 -21.46 4.59 -11.55
CA ALA A 125 -22.34 5.49 -12.27
C ALA A 125 -22.16 5.42 -13.77
N GLN A 126 -20.93 5.20 -14.24
CA GLN A 126 -20.63 5.11 -15.68
C GLN A 126 -20.88 3.70 -16.22
N GLY A 127 -20.85 2.70 -15.37
CA GLY A 127 -21.05 1.31 -15.77
C GLY A 127 -22.49 0.89 -15.92
N SER A 128 -23.42 1.76 -15.55
CA SER A 128 -24.86 1.42 -15.62
C SER A 128 -25.53 1.85 -16.93
#